data_49c718a3027aa004c7d3ca7dd431d7e0
#
_entry.id   49c718a3027aa004c7d3ca7dd431d7e0
#
_cell.length_a   1.000
_cell.length_b   1.000
_cell.length_c   1.000
_cell.angle_alpha   90.00
_cell.angle_beta   90.00
_cell.angle_gamma   90.00
#
_symmetry.space_group_name_H-M   'P 1'
#
loop_
_entity.id
_entity.type
_entity.pdbx_description
1 polymer ?
#
loop_
_entity_poly.entity_id
_entity_poly.type
_entity_poly.pdbx_seq_one_letter_code
_entity_poly.pdbx_strand_id
1 'polypeptide(L)'
;MTASLDGDGLAYRRLLEQLTSHLRAYYRRRFARIGHGPTEAEDLLQEVLIAIHTHRNTYDRSQPFTPWVHAIARYKFLDHLRRTKAGLKDVPLEGAEELTSGTDTAAVESGLDLQRLLSGISSKAREVIQYVKVEGMTVREAAARTGMSESAVKVAVHRGLRSIATRIREEKGT
;
A
#
# COMPACT_ATOMS: atom_id res chain seq x y z
N MET A 1 -6.92 6.64 14.30
CA MET A 1 -8.33 6.68 13.82
C MET A 1 -9.32 6.51 14.96
N THR A 2 -9.19 5.51 15.84
CA THR A 2 -10.13 5.27 16.95
C THR A 2 -10.31 6.51 17.85
N ALA A 3 -9.23 7.08 18.39
CA ALA A 3 -9.30 8.32 19.18
C ALA A 3 -9.98 9.50 18.45
N SER A 4 -9.76 9.58 17.13
CA SER A 4 -10.42 10.59 16.27
C SER A 4 -11.94 10.39 16.20
N LEU A 5 -12.41 9.17 16.17
CA LEU A 5 -13.85 8.86 16.20
C LEU A 5 -14.47 9.08 17.58
N ASP A 6 -13.66 9.10 18.62
CA ASP A 6 -14.05 9.44 19.99
C ASP A 6 -14.01 10.95 20.27
N GLY A 7 -13.79 11.78 19.22
CA GLY A 7 -13.84 13.24 19.29
C GLY A 7 -12.49 13.93 19.46
N ASP A 8 -11.36 13.20 19.48
CA ASP A 8 -10.04 13.81 19.54
C ASP A 8 -9.63 14.42 18.18
N GLY A 9 -9.90 15.71 18.04
CA GLY A 9 -9.56 16.47 16.82
C GLY A 9 -8.05 16.62 16.58
N LEU A 10 -7.22 16.60 17.63
CA LEU A 10 -5.76 16.67 17.48
C LEU A 10 -5.20 15.35 16.96
N ALA A 11 -5.68 14.22 17.49
CA ALA A 11 -5.33 12.91 16.96
C ALA A 11 -5.74 12.77 15.50
N TYR A 12 -6.91 13.31 15.12
CA TYR A 12 -7.36 13.30 13.73
C TYR A 12 -6.47 14.14 12.81
N ARG A 13 -6.09 15.32 13.21
CA ARG A 13 -5.18 16.18 12.44
C ARG A 13 -3.84 15.49 12.20
N ARG A 14 -3.21 14.93 13.22
CA ARG A 14 -1.96 14.18 13.12
C ARG A 14 -2.10 12.98 12.17
N LEU A 15 -3.21 12.26 12.25
CA LEU A 15 -3.50 11.15 11.35
C LEU A 15 -3.55 11.61 9.90
N LEU A 16 -4.27 12.71 9.60
CA LEU A 16 -4.35 13.25 8.24
C LEU A 16 -2.99 13.72 7.71
N GLU A 17 -2.15 14.32 8.53
CA GLU A 17 -0.78 14.73 8.17
C GLU A 17 0.08 13.53 7.79
N GLN A 18 0.05 12.46 8.58
CA GLN A 18 0.76 11.22 8.29
C GLN A 18 0.24 10.55 7.01
N LEU A 19 -1.08 10.45 6.86
CA LEU A 19 -1.70 9.91 5.65
C LEU A 19 -1.34 10.73 4.41
N THR A 20 -1.32 12.05 4.51
CA THR A 20 -0.95 12.95 3.42
C THR A 20 0.45 12.64 2.92
N SER A 21 1.43 12.53 3.82
CA SER A 21 2.82 12.23 3.47
C SER A 21 2.94 10.85 2.80
N HIS A 22 2.29 9.84 3.38
CA HIS A 22 2.34 8.47 2.89
C HIS A 22 1.65 8.31 1.52
N LEU A 23 0.43 8.81 1.38
CA LEU A 23 -0.34 8.71 0.13
C LEU A 23 0.27 9.57 -0.99
N ARG A 24 0.88 10.72 -0.67
CA ARG A 24 1.62 11.54 -1.64
C ARG A 24 2.76 10.75 -2.26
N ALA A 25 3.59 10.09 -1.44
CA ALA A 25 4.67 9.26 -1.93
C ALA A 25 4.16 8.09 -2.78
N TYR A 26 3.06 7.46 -2.35
CA TYR A 26 2.40 6.37 -3.06
C TYR A 26 1.91 6.82 -4.46
N TYR A 27 1.19 7.94 -4.58
CA TYR A 27 0.65 8.39 -5.85
C TYR A 27 1.72 8.94 -6.78
N ARG A 28 2.68 9.73 -6.30
CA ARG A 28 3.79 10.22 -7.13
C ARG A 28 4.54 9.09 -7.83
N ARG A 29 4.82 7.99 -7.13
CA ARG A 29 5.46 6.82 -7.74
C ARG A 29 4.58 6.16 -8.80
N ARG A 30 3.28 6.04 -8.56
CA ARG A 30 2.35 5.41 -9.50
C ARG A 30 2.12 6.26 -10.75
N PHE A 31 1.90 7.54 -10.58
CA PHE A 31 1.70 8.46 -11.70
C PHE A 31 2.96 8.59 -12.56
N ALA A 32 4.14 8.69 -11.96
CA ALA A 32 5.41 8.71 -12.69
C ALA A 32 5.59 7.49 -13.62
N ARG A 33 5.08 6.31 -13.22
CA ARG A 33 5.15 5.08 -14.03
C ARG A 33 4.25 5.08 -15.25
N ILE A 34 3.15 5.79 -15.20
CA ILE A 34 2.19 5.87 -16.30
C ILE A 34 2.31 7.17 -17.09
N GLY A 35 3.39 7.92 -16.87
CA GLY A 35 3.67 9.16 -17.60
C GLY A 35 2.83 10.37 -17.19
N HIS A 36 2.15 10.29 -16.05
CA HIS A 36 1.38 11.41 -15.50
C HIS A 36 2.23 12.30 -14.59
N GLY A 37 1.85 13.57 -14.50
CA GLY A 37 2.59 14.58 -13.76
C GLY A 37 2.34 14.56 -12.24
N PRO A 38 3.11 15.33 -11.48
CA PRO A 38 2.93 15.46 -10.03
C PRO A 38 1.62 16.16 -9.66
N THR A 39 1.06 17.00 -10.54
CA THR A 39 -0.18 17.73 -10.30
C THR A 39 -1.36 16.78 -10.16
N GLU A 40 -1.49 15.81 -11.07
CA GLU A 40 -2.55 14.80 -11.02
C GLU A 40 -2.44 13.92 -9.76
N ALA A 41 -1.21 13.66 -9.29
CA ALA A 41 -0.99 12.94 -8.04
C ALA A 41 -1.48 13.74 -6.82
N GLU A 42 -1.31 15.07 -6.80
CA GLU A 42 -1.80 15.94 -5.72
C GLU A 42 -3.33 16.09 -5.76
N ASP A 43 -3.92 16.21 -6.95
CA ASP A 43 -5.38 16.29 -7.11
C ASP A 43 -6.05 15.00 -6.60
N LEU A 44 -5.52 13.85 -7.01
CA LEU A 44 -6.03 12.57 -6.52
C LEU A 44 -5.81 12.39 -5.02
N LEU A 45 -4.68 12.85 -4.47
CA LEU A 45 -4.43 12.84 -3.04
C LEU A 45 -5.50 13.61 -2.27
N GLN A 46 -5.88 14.80 -2.74
CA GLN A 46 -6.96 15.59 -2.13
C GLN A 46 -8.30 14.87 -2.18
N GLU A 47 -8.67 14.30 -3.34
CA GLU A 47 -9.89 13.50 -3.47
C GLU A 47 -9.95 12.32 -2.49
N VAL A 48 -8.82 11.66 -2.28
CA VAL A 48 -8.71 10.52 -1.36
C VAL A 48 -8.81 10.96 0.09
N LEU A 49 -8.16 12.05 0.49
CA LEU A 49 -8.27 12.58 1.85
C LEU A 49 -9.71 13.03 2.17
N ILE A 50 -10.39 13.65 1.21
CA ILE A 50 -11.83 13.98 1.33
C ILE A 50 -12.66 12.71 1.48
N ALA A 51 -12.41 11.68 0.66
CA ALA A 51 -13.14 10.42 0.74
C ALA A 51 -12.92 9.72 2.10
N ILE A 52 -11.68 9.69 2.61
CA ILE A 52 -11.37 9.16 3.95
C ILE A 52 -12.13 9.95 5.01
N HIS A 53 -12.15 11.27 4.93
CA HIS A 53 -12.88 12.13 5.87
C HIS A 53 -14.38 11.84 5.85
N THR A 54 -14.98 11.79 4.66
CA THR A 54 -16.42 11.57 4.48
C THR A 54 -16.85 10.18 4.94
N HIS A 55 -16.05 9.16 4.65
CA HIS A 55 -16.37 7.78 4.98
C HIS A 55 -15.82 7.31 6.33
N ARG A 56 -15.22 8.20 7.15
CA ARG A 56 -14.58 7.82 8.42
C ARG A 56 -15.49 7.05 9.37
N ASN A 57 -16.80 7.33 9.34
CA ASN A 57 -17.80 6.65 10.18
C ASN A 57 -18.12 5.22 9.72
N THR A 58 -17.69 4.82 8.53
CA THR A 58 -17.84 3.45 8.02
C THR A 58 -16.65 2.55 8.39
N TYR A 59 -15.64 3.11 9.05
CA TYR A 59 -14.50 2.33 9.50
C TYR A 59 -14.88 1.46 10.69
N ASP A 60 -14.71 0.15 10.53
CA ASP A 60 -14.89 -0.83 11.60
C ASP A 60 -13.66 -0.83 12.51
N ARG A 61 -13.86 -0.41 13.78
CA ARG A 61 -12.79 -0.32 14.79
C ARG A 61 -12.16 -1.67 15.16
N SER A 62 -12.84 -2.79 14.87
CA SER A 62 -12.30 -4.14 15.09
C SER A 62 -11.29 -4.56 14.04
N GLN A 63 -11.22 -3.85 12.93
CA GLN A 63 -10.34 -4.15 11.81
C GLN A 63 -9.13 -3.21 11.78
N PRO A 64 -7.99 -3.66 11.21
CA PRO A 64 -6.85 -2.78 10.98
C PRO A 64 -7.21 -1.58 10.10
N PHE A 65 -6.69 -0.40 10.45
CA PHE A 65 -7.01 0.85 9.75
C PHE A 65 -6.42 0.92 8.34
N THR A 66 -5.21 0.42 8.16
CA THR A 66 -4.46 0.54 6.91
C THR A 66 -5.14 -0.11 5.71
N PRO A 67 -5.68 -1.34 5.79
CA PRO A 67 -6.43 -1.95 4.69
C PRO A 67 -7.63 -1.11 4.24
N TRP A 68 -8.35 -0.50 5.19
CA TRP A 68 -9.49 0.37 4.89
C TRP A 68 -9.07 1.62 4.10
N VAL A 69 -7.98 2.29 4.52
CA VAL A 69 -7.41 3.44 3.79
C VAL A 69 -6.97 3.04 2.39
N HIS A 70 -6.24 1.92 2.29
CA HIS A 70 -5.74 1.44 0.99
C HIS A 70 -6.87 1.03 0.04
N ALA A 71 -7.98 0.50 0.54
CA ALA A 71 -9.16 0.21 -0.29
C ALA A 71 -9.73 1.49 -0.91
N ILE A 72 -9.89 2.55 -0.12
CA ILE A 72 -10.36 3.86 -0.62
C ILE A 72 -9.35 4.45 -1.62
N ALA A 73 -8.06 4.45 -1.27
CA ALA A 73 -7.01 5.00 -2.11
C ALA A 73 -6.92 4.28 -3.46
N ARG A 74 -7.02 2.95 -3.45
CA ARG A 74 -7.03 2.14 -4.67
C ARG A 74 -8.26 2.39 -5.52
N TYR A 75 -9.44 2.40 -4.90
CA TYR A 75 -10.69 2.65 -5.63
C TYR A 75 -10.64 3.98 -6.36
N LYS A 76 -10.22 5.05 -5.67
CA LYS A 76 -10.07 6.38 -6.24
C LYS A 76 -9.03 6.43 -7.36
N PHE A 77 -7.91 5.73 -7.22
CA PHE A 77 -6.89 5.65 -8.27
C PHE A 77 -7.42 4.96 -9.53
N LEU A 78 -8.12 3.83 -9.39
CA LEU A 78 -8.72 3.12 -10.51
C LEU A 78 -9.82 3.92 -11.18
N ASP A 79 -10.63 4.64 -10.39
CA ASP A 79 -11.66 5.53 -10.91
C ASP A 79 -11.06 6.70 -11.69
N HIS A 80 -9.99 7.31 -11.18
CA HIS A 80 -9.23 8.33 -11.89
C HIS A 80 -8.70 7.81 -13.22
N LEU A 81 -8.08 6.62 -13.22
CA LEU A 81 -7.60 6.00 -14.46
C LEU A 81 -8.71 5.69 -15.45
N ARG A 82 -9.88 5.25 -15.00
CA ARG A 82 -11.05 5.03 -15.89
C ARG A 82 -11.54 6.33 -16.53
N ARG A 83 -11.59 7.41 -15.75
CA ARG A 83 -12.01 8.73 -16.24
C ARG A 83 -11.02 9.32 -17.25
N THR A 84 -9.72 9.16 -16.99
CA THR A 84 -8.66 9.67 -17.87
C THR A 84 -8.38 8.75 -19.05
N LYS A 85 -8.72 7.45 -18.95
CA LYS A 85 -8.55 6.42 -19.99
C LYS A 85 -9.57 6.49 -21.14
N ALA A 86 -10.40 7.47 -21.23
CA ALA A 86 -11.12 7.70 -22.48
C ALA A 86 -10.17 7.86 -23.71
N GLY A 87 -8.84 7.87 -23.48
CA GLY A 87 -7.80 7.92 -24.49
C GLY A 87 -6.70 6.83 -24.45
N LEU A 88 -6.62 5.98 -23.42
CA LEU A 88 -5.54 4.98 -23.28
C LEU A 88 -6.11 3.56 -23.25
N LYS A 89 -6.18 2.92 -24.42
CA LYS A 89 -6.28 1.46 -24.56
C LYS A 89 -5.00 0.86 -23.95
N ASP A 90 -5.14 -0.22 -23.16
CA ASP A 90 -4.06 -1.06 -22.67
C ASP A 90 -3.28 -0.59 -21.39
N VAL A 91 -4.00 -0.52 -20.26
CA VAL A 91 -3.36 -0.85 -18.98
C VAL A 91 -4.00 -2.16 -18.51
N PRO A 92 -3.24 -3.27 -18.41
CA PRO A 92 -3.77 -4.54 -17.98
C PRO A 92 -4.38 -4.42 -16.57
N LEU A 93 -5.60 -4.96 -16.43
CA LEU A 93 -6.32 -5.02 -15.14
C LEU A 93 -5.57 -5.87 -14.09
N GLU A 94 -4.59 -6.67 -14.54
CA GLU A 94 -3.77 -7.56 -13.72
C GLU A 94 -2.92 -6.84 -12.65
N GLY A 95 -2.49 -5.60 -12.90
CA GLY A 95 -1.86 -4.77 -11.87
C GLY A 95 -2.82 -4.29 -10.78
N ALA A 96 -4.13 -4.47 -10.95
CA ALA A 96 -5.15 -4.06 -10.00
C ALA A 96 -5.41 -5.13 -8.91
N GLU A 97 -5.23 -6.41 -9.22
CA GLU A 97 -5.44 -7.50 -8.26
C GLU A 97 -4.27 -7.66 -7.27
N GLU A 98 -3.06 -7.26 -7.63
CA GLU A 98 -1.88 -7.36 -6.76
C GLU A 98 -1.91 -6.45 -5.52
N LEU A 99 -2.84 -5.50 -5.47
CA LEU A 99 -3.00 -4.59 -4.33
C LEU A 99 -3.88 -5.14 -3.20
N THR A 100 -4.53 -6.29 -3.41
CA THR A 100 -5.44 -6.87 -2.42
C THR A 100 -4.75 -7.70 -1.34
N SER A 101 -3.47 -8.02 -1.49
CA SER A 101 -2.68 -8.72 -0.46
C SER A 101 -1.88 -7.74 0.42
N GLY A 102 -2.48 -6.61 0.78
CA GLY A 102 -1.89 -5.63 1.68
C GLY A 102 -1.93 -6.11 3.12
N THR A 103 -0.98 -6.94 3.52
CA THR A 103 -0.66 -7.09 4.95
C THR A 103 -0.14 -5.74 5.45
N ASP A 104 -0.71 -5.28 6.55
CA ASP A 104 -0.38 -4.05 7.27
C ASP A 104 1.12 -3.73 7.30
N THR A 105 1.57 -2.80 6.49
CA THR A 105 2.93 -2.24 6.59
C THR A 105 2.95 -0.89 7.33
N ALA A 106 1.84 -0.49 7.90
CA ALA A 106 1.72 0.80 8.58
C ALA A 106 2.17 0.78 10.05
N ALA A 107 2.64 -0.35 10.56
CA ALA A 107 3.06 -0.48 11.97
C ALA A 107 4.57 -0.53 12.17
N VAL A 108 5.39 -0.29 11.13
CA VAL A 108 6.85 -0.33 11.28
C VAL A 108 7.38 1.09 11.42
N GLU A 109 7.39 1.59 12.63
CA GLU A 109 7.90 2.93 12.97
C GLU A 109 9.43 3.05 12.94
N SER A 110 10.16 1.98 12.69
CA SER A 110 11.62 2.06 12.52
C SER A 110 12.13 1.02 11.50
N GLY A 111 13.12 1.42 10.68
CA GLY A 111 13.77 0.53 9.73
C GLY A 111 14.44 -0.70 10.39
N LEU A 112 14.67 -0.66 11.70
CA LEU A 112 15.21 -1.77 12.51
C LEU A 112 14.18 -2.89 12.69
N ASP A 113 12.89 -2.55 12.89
CA ASP A 113 11.83 -3.54 13.03
C ASP A 113 11.53 -4.24 11.71
N LEU A 114 11.55 -3.50 10.60
CA LEU A 114 11.42 -4.08 9.27
C LEU A 114 12.57 -5.08 8.98
N GLN A 115 13.82 -4.73 9.31
CA GLN A 115 14.95 -5.64 9.13
C GLN A 115 14.82 -6.91 9.99
N ARG A 116 14.37 -6.81 11.22
CA ARG A 116 14.10 -7.98 12.10
C ARG A 116 13.01 -8.87 11.52
N LEU A 117 11.89 -8.31 11.12
CA LEU A 117 10.79 -9.05 10.49
C LEU A 117 11.22 -9.75 9.20
N LEU A 118 12.05 -9.07 8.40
CA LEU A 118 12.60 -9.62 7.17
C LEU A 118 13.74 -10.63 7.39
N SER A 119 14.40 -10.66 8.55
CA SER A 119 15.52 -11.56 8.81
C SER A 119 15.16 -13.05 8.79
N GLY A 120 13.90 -13.38 9.03
CA GLY A 120 13.41 -14.75 9.05
C GLY A 120 12.89 -15.32 7.74
N ILE A 121 12.99 -14.56 6.66
CA ILE A 121 12.62 -15.02 5.32
C ILE A 121 13.87 -15.13 4.43
N SER A 122 13.80 -15.98 3.38
CA SER A 122 14.93 -16.16 2.48
C SER A 122 15.37 -14.85 1.84
N SER A 123 16.66 -14.71 1.52
CA SER A 123 17.20 -13.50 0.89
C SER A 123 16.46 -13.11 -0.39
N LYS A 124 16.13 -14.09 -1.24
CA LYS A 124 15.35 -13.86 -2.46
C LYS A 124 13.93 -13.37 -2.18
N ALA A 125 13.25 -13.93 -1.17
CA ALA A 125 11.90 -13.46 -0.81
C ALA A 125 11.94 -12.04 -0.24
N ARG A 126 12.96 -11.72 0.55
CA ARG A 126 13.20 -10.37 1.09
C ARG A 126 13.38 -9.35 -0.02
N GLU A 127 14.26 -9.66 -0.98
CA GLU A 127 14.57 -8.81 -2.13
C GLU A 127 13.31 -8.54 -2.96
N VAL A 128 12.54 -9.57 -3.26
CA VAL A 128 11.31 -9.46 -4.04
C VAL A 128 10.24 -8.66 -3.29
N ILE A 129 10.08 -8.88 -1.98
CA ILE A 129 9.17 -8.08 -1.14
C ILE A 129 9.60 -6.61 -1.14
N GLN A 130 10.90 -6.36 -1.01
CA GLN A 130 11.44 -5.00 -1.09
C GLN A 130 11.05 -4.33 -2.39
N TYR A 131 11.32 -4.97 -3.53
CA TYR A 131 11.00 -4.41 -4.84
C TYR A 131 9.50 -4.18 -5.04
N VAL A 132 8.66 -5.19 -4.72
CA VAL A 132 7.23 -5.10 -5.00
C VAL A 132 6.48 -4.23 -3.97
N LYS A 133 6.80 -4.35 -2.67
CA LYS A 133 6.00 -3.72 -1.60
C LYS A 133 6.58 -2.40 -1.09
N VAL A 134 7.90 -2.27 -1.05
CA VAL A 134 8.56 -1.05 -0.55
C VAL A 134 8.87 -0.10 -1.70
N GLU A 135 9.53 -0.58 -2.75
CA GLU A 135 9.86 0.23 -3.93
C GLU A 135 8.71 0.34 -4.92
N GLY A 136 7.67 -0.50 -4.73
CA GLY A 136 6.43 -0.51 -5.49
C GLY A 136 6.61 -0.93 -6.95
N MET A 137 7.60 -1.76 -7.28
CA MET A 137 7.77 -2.34 -8.61
C MET A 137 6.59 -3.26 -8.95
N THR A 138 6.28 -3.37 -10.24
CA THR A 138 5.39 -4.42 -10.73
C THR A 138 6.07 -5.78 -10.59
N VAL A 139 5.28 -6.84 -10.56
CA VAL A 139 5.80 -8.23 -10.56
C VAL A 139 6.71 -8.47 -11.76
N ARG A 140 6.37 -7.94 -12.92
CA ARG A 140 7.15 -8.04 -14.15
C ARG A 140 8.52 -7.36 -14.01
N GLU A 141 8.57 -6.15 -13.46
CA GLU A 141 9.83 -5.43 -13.21
C GLU A 141 10.70 -6.15 -12.18
N ALA A 142 10.07 -6.64 -11.08
CA ALA A 142 10.77 -7.42 -10.07
C ALA A 142 11.29 -8.74 -10.63
N ALA A 143 10.52 -9.41 -11.49
CA ALA A 143 10.93 -10.63 -12.19
C ALA A 143 12.16 -10.37 -13.07
N ALA A 144 12.12 -9.32 -13.90
CA ALA A 144 13.23 -8.93 -14.76
C ALA A 144 14.50 -8.60 -13.95
N ARG A 145 14.34 -7.92 -12.79
CA ARG A 145 15.45 -7.50 -11.93
C ARG A 145 16.08 -8.64 -11.14
N THR A 146 15.28 -9.62 -10.72
CA THR A 146 15.74 -10.77 -9.90
C THR A 146 16.09 -12.01 -10.72
N GLY A 147 15.81 -12.01 -12.02
CA GLY A 147 15.95 -13.20 -12.87
C GLY A 147 14.94 -14.31 -12.56
N MET A 148 13.88 -13.99 -11.83
CA MET A 148 12.80 -14.95 -11.48
C MET A 148 11.67 -14.88 -12.51
N SER A 149 10.86 -15.95 -12.60
CA SER A 149 9.59 -15.87 -13.33
C SER A 149 8.57 -15.05 -12.55
N GLU A 150 7.61 -14.43 -13.22
CA GLU A 150 6.53 -13.65 -12.57
C GLU A 150 5.75 -14.50 -11.55
N SER A 151 5.48 -15.76 -11.88
CA SER A 151 4.83 -16.69 -10.95
C SER A 151 5.68 -16.97 -9.72
N ALA A 152 7.00 -17.12 -9.87
CA ALA A 152 7.91 -17.30 -8.75
C ALA A 152 7.97 -16.04 -7.85
N VAL A 153 7.94 -14.85 -8.44
CA VAL A 153 7.84 -13.57 -7.71
C VAL A 153 6.55 -13.53 -6.88
N LYS A 154 5.39 -13.81 -7.49
CA LYS A 154 4.09 -13.86 -6.80
C LYS A 154 4.11 -14.81 -5.60
N VAL A 155 4.61 -16.02 -5.81
CA VAL A 155 4.72 -17.03 -4.74
C VAL A 155 5.68 -16.58 -3.62
N ALA A 156 6.84 -16.01 -3.98
CA ALA A 156 7.83 -15.54 -3.01
C ALA A 156 7.27 -14.40 -2.14
N VAL A 157 6.58 -13.42 -2.75
CA VAL A 157 5.89 -12.34 -2.03
C VAL A 157 4.83 -12.91 -1.09
N HIS A 158 3.95 -13.79 -1.60
CA HIS A 158 2.87 -14.36 -0.79
C HIS A 158 3.41 -15.14 0.42
N ARG A 159 4.35 -16.06 0.20
CA ARG A 159 4.96 -16.88 1.27
C ARG A 159 5.72 -16.02 2.28
N GLY A 160 6.49 -15.05 1.80
CA GLY A 160 7.25 -14.17 2.67
C GLY A 160 6.34 -13.30 3.55
N LEU A 161 5.30 -12.69 3.00
CA LEU A 161 4.33 -11.90 3.78
C LEU A 161 3.57 -12.76 4.79
N ARG A 162 3.19 -14.00 4.42
CA ARG A 162 2.55 -14.93 5.35
C ARG A 162 3.47 -15.30 6.52
N SER A 163 4.74 -15.56 6.25
CA SER A 163 5.74 -15.84 7.29
C SER A 163 5.90 -14.66 8.26
N ILE A 164 5.97 -13.43 7.74
CA ILE A 164 6.03 -12.21 8.55
C ILE A 164 4.77 -12.08 9.42
N ALA A 165 3.57 -12.26 8.83
CA ALA A 165 2.32 -12.16 9.57
C ALA A 165 2.21 -13.17 10.72
N THR A 166 2.71 -14.40 10.53
CA THR A 166 2.74 -15.42 11.59
C THR A 166 3.64 -14.96 12.73
N ARG A 167 4.84 -14.47 12.44
CA ARG A 167 5.78 -13.99 13.46
C ARG A 167 5.25 -12.82 14.27
N ILE A 168 4.62 -11.85 13.62
CA ILE A 168 4.00 -10.70 14.32
C ILE A 168 2.90 -11.17 15.28
N ARG A 169 2.16 -12.22 14.92
CA ARG A 169 1.14 -12.79 15.82
C ARG A 169 1.76 -13.49 17.02
N GLU A 170 2.84 -14.22 16.81
CA GLU A 170 3.58 -14.90 17.87
C GLU A 170 4.21 -13.90 18.86
N GLU A 171 4.79 -12.81 18.38
CA GLU A 171 5.37 -11.75 19.21
C GLU A 171 4.31 -10.94 19.99
N LYS A 172 3.09 -10.82 19.49
CA LYS A 172 1.97 -10.12 20.18
C LYS A 172 1.21 -11.01 21.16
N GLY A 173 1.44 -12.32 21.14
CA GLY A 173 0.77 -13.31 22.00
C GLY A 173 1.58 -13.69 23.24
N THR A 174 2.77 -13.11 23.41
CA THR A 174 3.65 -13.29 24.59
C THR A 174 3.67 -12.02 25.41
#